data_ecf42ae45c2d42376030ea67b5c09df1
#
_entry.id   ecf42ae45c2d42376030ea67b5c09df1
#
_cell.length_a   1.000
_cell.length_b   1.000
_cell.length_c   1.000
_cell.angle_alpha   90.00
_cell.angle_beta   90.00
_cell.angle_gamma   90.00
#
_symmetry.space_group_name_H-M   'P 1'
#
loop_
_entity.id
_entity.type
_entity.pdbx_description
1 polymer ?
#
loop_
_entity_poly.entity_id
_entity_poly.type
_entity_poly.pdbx_seq_one_letter_code
_entity_poly.pdbx_strand_id
1 'polypeptide(L)'
;MTALTNLKVIDLSRILAGPFASQTLGDMGAQVLKVEHPMGDDTRRWGPPFVERDDGSMDAAYYFCCNRNKTSICVDFAQADERQRLIELIADADVLIE
;
A
#
# COMPACT_ATOMS: atom_id res chain seq x y z
N MET A 1 22.28 -1.34 -6.13
CA MET A 1 21.67 -0.01 -5.90
C MET A 1 20.71 0.29 -7.06
N THR A 2 19.54 0.78 -6.74
CA THR A 2 18.52 1.16 -7.71
C THR A 2 18.33 2.66 -7.70
N ALA A 3 17.62 3.19 -8.71
CA ALA A 3 17.49 4.63 -8.91
C ALA A 3 16.85 5.36 -7.73
N LEU A 4 15.89 4.71 -7.03
CA LEU A 4 15.10 5.36 -5.99
C LEU A 4 15.34 4.77 -4.59
N THR A 5 16.52 4.24 -4.33
CA THR A 5 16.85 3.49 -3.11
C THR A 5 16.50 4.22 -1.81
N ASN A 6 16.62 5.55 -1.77
CA ASN A 6 16.38 6.32 -0.55
C ASN A 6 15.05 7.08 -0.55
N LEU A 7 14.21 6.87 -1.55
CA LEU A 7 12.93 7.56 -1.65
C LEU A 7 11.89 6.88 -0.76
N LYS A 8 11.22 7.65 0.09
CA LYS A 8 10.14 7.18 0.96
C LYS A 8 8.81 7.63 0.42
N VAL A 9 7.94 6.68 0.14
CA VAL A 9 6.60 6.92 -0.44
C VAL A 9 5.54 6.43 0.53
N ILE A 10 4.58 7.29 0.83
CA ILE A 10 3.35 6.92 1.53
C ILE A 10 2.24 6.84 0.48
N ASP A 11 1.62 5.68 0.37
CA ASP A 11 0.57 5.41 -0.60
C ASP A 11 -0.78 5.25 0.10
N LEU A 12 -1.65 6.23 -0.04
CA LEU A 12 -3.03 6.20 0.47
C LEU A 12 -4.03 5.76 -0.60
N SER A 13 -3.55 5.47 -1.80
CA SER A 13 -4.42 5.18 -2.94
C SER A 13 -5.01 3.77 -2.88
N ARG A 14 -6.09 3.58 -3.64
CA ARG A 14 -6.80 2.30 -3.73
C ARG A 14 -7.03 1.96 -5.20
N ILE A 15 -7.34 0.72 -5.44
CA ILE A 15 -7.81 0.17 -6.71
C ILE A 15 -6.68 0.01 -7.72
N LEU A 16 -6.46 0.93 -8.67
CA LEU A 16 -5.55 0.67 -9.78
C LEU A 16 -4.54 1.78 -10.03
N ALA A 17 -4.99 2.98 -10.36
CA ALA A 17 -4.09 4.01 -10.91
C ALA A 17 -2.99 4.43 -9.93
N GLY A 18 -3.38 4.79 -8.71
CA GLY A 18 -2.42 5.14 -7.66
C GLY A 18 -1.55 3.96 -7.25
N PRO A 19 -2.16 2.79 -6.93
CA PRO A 19 -1.37 1.60 -6.60
C PRO A 19 -0.40 1.18 -7.69
N PHE A 20 -0.77 1.29 -8.96
CA PHE A 20 0.14 0.99 -10.07
C PHE A 20 1.33 1.96 -10.08
N ALA A 21 1.08 3.25 -9.87
CA ALA A 21 2.13 4.26 -9.81
C ALA A 21 3.10 3.98 -8.66
N SER A 22 2.59 3.72 -7.46
CA SER A 22 3.44 3.43 -6.30
C SER A 22 4.19 2.10 -6.45
N GLN A 23 3.59 1.10 -7.09
CA GLN A 23 4.28 -0.14 -7.43
C GLN A 23 5.47 0.11 -8.35
N THR A 24 5.29 0.97 -9.34
CA THR A 24 6.38 1.35 -10.26
C THR A 24 7.53 2.01 -9.50
N LEU A 25 7.23 2.91 -8.55
CA LEU A 25 8.26 3.50 -7.71
C LEU A 25 8.97 2.44 -6.86
N GLY A 26 8.22 1.51 -6.28
CA GLY A 26 8.78 0.39 -5.52
C GLY A 26 9.68 -0.51 -6.37
N ASP A 27 9.29 -0.76 -7.62
CA ASP A 27 10.10 -1.55 -8.55
C ASP A 27 11.45 -0.88 -8.85
N MET A 28 11.49 0.45 -8.75
CA MET A 28 12.72 1.23 -8.93
C MET A 28 13.52 1.41 -7.63
N GLY A 29 13.09 0.78 -6.54
CA GLY A 29 13.82 0.75 -5.28
C GLY A 29 13.29 1.65 -4.19
N ALA A 30 12.21 2.41 -4.41
CA ALA A 30 11.60 3.23 -3.38
C ALA A 30 11.03 2.37 -2.24
N GLN A 31 11.06 2.92 -1.04
CA GLN A 31 10.39 2.32 0.11
C GLN A 31 8.92 2.77 0.08
N VAL A 32 8.03 1.86 -0.25
CA VAL A 32 6.60 2.18 -0.37
C VAL A 32 5.84 1.59 0.81
N LEU A 33 5.22 2.46 1.58
CA LEU A 33 4.30 2.09 2.66
C LEU A 33 2.88 2.35 2.17
N LYS A 34 2.12 1.28 1.97
CA LYS A 34 0.70 1.36 1.61
C LYS A 34 -0.13 1.41 2.88
N VAL A 35 -0.94 2.44 3.00
CA VAL A 35 -1.84 2.62 4.14
C VAL A 35 -3.24 2.24 3.70
N GLU A 36 -3.81 1.23 4.34
CA GLU A 36 -5.15 0.73 4.04
C GLU A 36 -6.10 1.02 5.19
N HIS A 37 -7.37 1.20 4.86
CA HIS A 37 -8.45 1.14 5.83
C HIS A 37 -8.42 -0.24 6.54
N PRO A 38 -8.90 -0.38 7.79
CA PRO A 38 -8.95 -1.69 8.45
C PRO A 38 -9.65 -2.79 7.64
N MET A 39 -10.56 -2.42 6.74
CA MET A 39 -11.19 -3.38 5.81
C MET A 39 -10.33 -3.75 4.62
N GLY A 40 -9.18 -3.10 4.45
CA GLY A 40 -8.28 -3.32 3.33
C GLY A 40 -8.71 -2.62 2.04
N ASP A 41 -7.82 -2.62 1.07
CA ASP A 41 -8.13 -2.15 -0.29
C ASP A 41 -9.28 -2.98 -0.87
N ASP A 42 -10.23 -2.33 -1.53
CA ASP A 42 -11.41 -2.99 -2.10
C ASP A 42 -11.03 -4.14 -3.04
N THR A 43 -9.92 -4.00 -3.76
CA THR A 43 -9.44 -5.00 -4.73
C THR A 43 -9.08 -6.33 -4.10
N ARG A 44 -8.82 -6.38 -2.80
CA ARG A 44 -8.57 -7.65 -2.10
C ARG A 44 -9.77 -8.60 -2.22
N ARG A 45 -10.96 -8.07 -2.43
CA ARG A 45 -12.22 -8.83 -2.52
C ARG A 45 -12.72 -9.02 -3.95
N TRP A 46 -12.03 -8.48 -4.93
CA TRP A 46 -12.46 -8.49 -6.33
C TRP A 46 -11.99 -9.74 -7.07
N GLY A 47 -12.33 -10.89 -6.55
CA GLY A 47 -12.10 -12.19 -7.21
C GLY A 47 -13.37 -12.72 -7.86
N PRO A 48 -13.35 -13.90 -8.51
CA PRO A 48 -12.17 -14.73 -8.75
C PRO A 48 -11.20 -14.15 -9.79
N PRO A 49 -9.95 -14.64 -9.85
CA PRO A 49 -9.39 -15.66 -8.95
C PRO A 49 -8.90 -15.06 -7.62
N PHE A 50 -8.82 -15.95 -6.62
CA PHE A 50 -8.23 -15.61 -5.31
C PHE A 50 -6.93 -16.39 -5.12
N VAL A 51 -5.98 -15.76 -4.44
CA VAL A 51 -4.70 -16.39 -4.08
C VAL A 51 -4.74 -16.68 -2.59
N GLU A 52 -4.52 -17.94 -2.22
CA GLU A 52 -4.48 -18.38 -0.83
C GLU A 52 -3.05 -18.29 -0.29
N ARG A 53 -2.92 -17.71 0.91
CA ARG A 53 -1.66 -17.67 1.64
C ARG A 53 -1.51 -18.92 2.50
N ASP A 54 -0.29 -19.13 3.02
CA ASP A 54 0.04 -20.28 3.86
C ASP A 54 -0.81 -20.33 5.16
N ASP A 55 -1.26 -19.16 5.64
CA ASP A 55 -2.10 -19.06 6.83
C ASP A 55 -3.60 -19.28 6.54
N GLY A 56 -3.96 -19.60 5.30
CA GLY A 56 -5.34 -19.80 4.86
C GLY A 56 -6.09 -18.54 4.46
N SER A 57 -5.52 -17.36 4.67
CA SER A 57 -6.14 -16.12 4.20
C SER A 57 -6.05 -16.00 2.69
N MET A 58 -7.02 -15.30 2.08
CA MET A 58 -7.08 -15.13 0.64
C MET A 58 -7.27 -13.66 0.27
N ASP A 59 -6.59 -13.25 -0.81
CA ASP A 59 -6.85 -11.98 -1.48
C ASP A 59 -7.01 -12.22 -2.97
N ALA A 60 -7.79 -11.38 -3.62
CA ALA A 60 -8.00 -11.48 -5.06
C ALA A 60 -6.70 -11.21 -5.83
N ALA A 61 -6.53 -11.89 -6.95
CA ALA A 61 -5.39 -11.67 -7.84
C ALA A 61 -5.29 -10.21 -8.29
N TYR A 62 -6.41 -9.51 -8.40
CA TYR A 62 -6.45 -8.09 -8.74
C TYR A 62 -5.60 -7.26 -7.77
N TYR A 63 -5.68 -7.54 -6.45
CA TYR A 63 -4.86 -6.82 -5.47
C TYR A 63 -3.36 -6.98 -5.77
N PHE A 64 -2.94 -8.18 -6.13
CA PHE A 64 -1.52 -8.48 -6.34
C PHE A 64 -0.97 -7.87 -7.64
N CYS A 65 -1.82 -7.51 -8.60
CA CYS A 65 -1.34 -7.00 -9.89
C CYS A 65 -0.69 -5.62 -9.79
N CYS A 66 -0.94 -4.87 -8.71
CA CYS A 66 -0.42 -3.51 -8.56
C CYS A 66 0.10 -3.18 -7.16
N ASN A 67 0.42 -4.20 -6.35
CA ASN A 67 0.85 -3.97 -4.97
C ASN A 67 2.14 -4.72 -4.57
N ARG A 68 2.95 -5.15 -5.52
CA ARG A 68 4.25 -5.74 -5.18
C ARG A 68 5.23 -4.68 -4.68
N ASN A 69 6.22 -5.12 -3.91
CA ASN A 69 7.27 -4.26 -3.36
C ASN A 69 6.74 -3.17 -2.44
N LYS A 70 5.63 -3.44 -1.75
CA LYS A 70 5.06 -2.53 -0.76
C LYS A 70 4.96 -3.23 0.59
N THR A 71 5.13 -2.45 1.65
CA THR A 71 4.70 -2.84 3.00
C THR A 71 3.32 -2.26 3.22
N SER A 72 2.38 -3.07 3.70
CA SER A 72 1.01 -2.62 3.97
C SER A 72 0.76 -2.51 5.46
N ILE A 73 0.15 -1.41 5.87
CA ILE A 73 -0.35 -1.24 7.24
C ILE A 73 -1.81 -0.80 7.18
N CYS A 74 -2.54 -1.08 8.26
CA CYS A 74 -3.92 -0.62 8.41
C CYS A 74 -3.95 0.57 9.35
N VAL A 75 -4.67 1.62 8.97
CA VAL A 75 -4.90 2.80 9.79
C VAL A 75 -6.38 3.13 9.78
N ASP A 76 -6.96 3.21 10.96
CA ASP A 76 -8.34 3.67 11.11
C ASP A 76 -8.34 5.19 11.27
N PHE A 77 -8.76 5.92 10.25
CA PHE A 77 -8.78 7.38 10.26
C PHE A 77 -9.77 7.95 11.26
N ALA A 78 -10.70 7.14 11.76
CA ALA A 78 -11.62 7.56 12.81
C ALA A 78 -10.95 7.62 14.20
N GLN A 79 -9.80 6.94 14.36
CA GLN A 79 -9.04 6.96 15.62
C GLN A 79 -8.00 8.07 15.58
N ALA A 80 -8.08 9.01 16.54
CA ALA A 80 -7.23 10.19 16.56
C ALA A 80 -5.74 9.85 16.69
N ASP A 81 -5.41 8.86 17.52
CA ASP A 81 -4.03 8.42 17.72
C ASP A 81 -3.44 7.76 16.46
N GLU A 82 -4.21 6.94 15.76
CA GLU A 82 -3.78 6.33 14.51
C GLU A 82 -3.59 7.37 13.41
N ARG A 83 -4.51 8.32 13.32
CA ARG A 83 -4.43 9.45 12.39
C ARG A 83 -3.16 10.26 12.63
N GLN A 84 -2.84 10.53 13.91
CA GLN A 84 -1.65 11.30 14.27
C GLN A 84 -0.36 10.56 13.87
N ARG A 85 -0.31 9.25 14.07
CA ARG A 85 0.84 8.45 13.64
C ARG A 85 1.04 8.51 12.12
N LEU A 86 -0.07 8.47 11.37
CA LEU A 86 0.01 8.61 9.92
C LEU A 86 0.53 9.98 9.49
N ILE A 87 0.08 11.04 10.15
CA ILE A 87 0.57 12.41 9.88
C ILE A 87 2.08 12.48 10.11
N GLU A 88 2.58 11.85 11.16
CA GLU A 88 4.03 11.80 11.44
C GLU A 88 4.80 11.02 10.36
N LEU A 89 4.24 9.92 9.88
CA LEU A 89 4.84 9.16 8.79
C LEU A 89 4.88 9.98 7.49
N ILE A 90 3.80 10.69 7.19
CA ILE A 90 3.73 11.56 6.01
C ILE A 90 4.77 12.69 6.09
N ALA A 91 4.96 13.26 7.29
CA ALA A 91 5.93 14.33 7.48
C ALA A 91 7.38 13.89 7.19
N ASP A 92 7.67 12.60 7.36
CA ASP A 92 8.99 12.01 7.09
C ASP A 92 9.12 11.47 5.66
N ALA A 93 8.07 11.50 4.87
CA ALA A 93 8.05 10.94 3.52
C ALA A 93 8.49 11.98 2.48
N ASP A 94 8.98 11.49 1.36
CA ASP A 94 9.34 12.32 0.20
C ASP A 94 8.15 12.50 -0.75
N VAL A 95 7.28 11.47 -0.84
CA VAL A 95 6.15 11.45 -1.77
C VAL A 95 4.91 10.92 -1.05
N LEU A 96 3.79 11.58 -1.28
CA LEU A 96 2.47 11.11 -0.86
C LEU A 96 1.60 10.90 -2.10
N ILE A 97 1.04 9.71 -2.24
CA ILE A 97 0.12 9.37 -3.33
C ILE A 97 -1.27 9.15 -2.74
N GLU A 98 -2.23 9.81 -3.34
CA GLU A 98 -3.63 9.69 -2.95
C GLU A 98 -4.50 9.34 -4.15
#